data_4e2429f39d0e94339d12151cc721eac7
#
_entry.id   4e2429f39d0e94339d12151cc721eac7
#
_cell.length_a   1.000
_cell.length_b   1.000
_cell.length_c   1.000
_cell.angle_alpha   90.00
_cell.angle_beta   90.00
_cell.angle_gamma   90.00
#
_symmetry.space_group_name_H-M   'P 1'
#
loop_
_entity.id
_entity.type
_entity.pdbx_description
1 polymer ?
#
loop_
_entity_poly.entity_id
_entity_poly.type
_entity_poly.pdbx_seq_one_letter_code
_entity_poly.pdbx_strand_id
1 'polypeptide(L)'
;MSPSANVQLSLNDFELRDGVYFPSDYAQLNQTKHKQTWDRIGKTYYGSQKIETVGEASPIKQDYTLLSGKPGGTWNKFPVDKSVDTILELGSGYGRAPLHLSKDKNLQCQKYYGIDISEPLLRRLIKVKQEYNFFPDAEFHLICTSAEILPFPDNSIDLVISNCVFMHIPDPQLRNLMAEVARVIKPGGMFVFNHSFHNKDCPSHLVHNFIRKLNPVSRNPVYLKQYSASEIGQILDNAGIKTKCPQYVVEPTTEYAILPETIKGIPIPFAKAINRSLKPAESQKSKLAYGFSAYSTPLA
;
A
#
# COMPACT_ATOMS: atom_id res chain seq x y z
N MET A 1 25.30 -8.91 -23.03
CA MET A 1 25.76 -8.49 -21.71
C MET A 1 25.25 -9.54 -20.74
N SER A 2 26.13 -10.25 -20.06
CA SER A 2 25.77 -11.27 -19.07
C SER A 2 24.98 -10.61 -17.93
N PRO A 3 23.93 -11.25 -17.38
CA PRO A 3 23.26 -10.74 -16.23
C PRO A 3 24.28 -10.65 -15.09
N SER A 4 24.43 -9.46 -14.52
CA SER A 4 25.19 -9.23 -13.30
C SER A 4 24.71 -10.22 -12.23
N ALA A 5 25.62 -10.92 -11.58
CA ALA A 5 25.34 -11.80 -10.47
C ALA A 5 24.37 -11.09 -9.51
N ASN A 6 23.18 -11.67 -9.29
CA ASN A 6 22.21 -11.17 -8.35
C ASN A 6 22.86 -11.16 -6.94
N VAL A 7 23.31 -10.00 -6.51
CA VAL A 7 23.71 -9.79 -5.13
C VAL A 7 22.40 -9.81 -4.34
N GLN A 8 22.11 -10.93 -3.70
CA GLN A 8 20.97 -11.08 -2.82
C GLN A 8 21.25 -10.25 -1.57
N LEU A 9 20.55 -9.12 -1.41
CA LEU A 9 20.63 -8.32 -0.19
C LEU A 9 20.06 -9.10 1.00
N SER A 10 20.70 -8.93 2.16
CA SER A 10 20.24 -9.43 3.45
C SER A 10 20.00 -8.25 4.39
N LEU A 11 19.17 -8.42 5.41
CA LEU A 11 19.04 -7.40 6.47
C LEU A 11 20.37 -7.11 7.17
N ASN A 12 21.31 -8.04 7.15
CA ASN A 12 22.66 -7.83 7.68
C ASN A 12 23.46 -6.79 6.90
N ASP A 13 23.06 -6.46 5.67
CA ASP A 13 23.67 -5.43 4.85
C ASP A 13 23.11 -4.02 5.17
N PHE A 14 22.18 -3.92 6.11
CA PHE A 14 21.50 -2.69 6.51
C PHE A 14 21.97 -2.24 7.89
N GLU A 15 22.13 -0.93 8.05
CA GLU A 15 22.47 -0.33 9.35
C GLU A 15 21.18 -0.10 10.16
N LEU A 16 21.14 -0.63 11.38
CA LEU A 16 20.04 -0.40 12.32
C LEU A 16 20.26 0.90 13.11
N ARG A 17 19.35 1.86 12.97
CA ARG A 17 19.34 3.13 13.72
C ARG A 17 17.97 3.33 14.38
N ASP A 18 17.91 3.33 15.70
CA ASP A 18 16.69 3.56 16.50
C ASP A 18 15.48 2.74 16.00
N GLY A 19 15.65 1.45 15.74
CA GLY A 19 14.59 0.53 15.34
C GLY A 19 14.20 0.55 13.86
N VAL A 20 14.95 1.28 13.01
CA VAL A 20 14.77 1.29 11.55
C VAL A 20 16.06 0.88 10.86
N TYR A 21 15.96 -0.02 9.88
CA TYR A 21 17.06 -0.47 9.05
C TYR A 21 17.23 0.46 7.84
N PHE A 22 18.46 0.83 7.52
CA PHE A 22 18.82 1.71 6.39
C PHE A 22 19.83 1.01 5.48
N PRO A 23 19.62 1.01 4.15
CA PRO A 23 20.57 0.45 3.20
C PRO A 23 21.84 1.31 3.14
N SER A 24 22.94 0.73 2.68
CA SER A 24 24.24 1.42 2.55
C SER A 24 24.17 2.62 1.60
N ASP A 25 23.29 2.60 0.61
CA ASP A 25 23.05 3.69 -0.35
C ASP A 25 21.98 4.70 0.11
N TYR A 26 21.58 4.66 1.38
CA TYR A 26 20.53 5.55 1.93
C TYR A 26 20.77 7.03 1.63
N ALA A 27 22.02 7.47 1.61
CA ALA A 27 22.36 8.86 1.28
C ALA A 27 21.93 9.24 -0.14
N GLN A 28 22.04 8.32 -1.11
CA GLN A 28 21.59 8.51 -2.49
C GLN A 28 20.07 8.45 -2.58
N LEU A 29 19.44 7.48 -1.93
CA LEU A 29 17.99 7.37 -1.85
C LEU A 29 17.38 8.66 -1.27
N ASN A 30 18.00 9.23 -0.24
CA ASN A 30 17.52 10.45 0.42
C ASN A 30 17.53 11.69 -0.48
N GLN A 31 18.30 11.67 -1.57
CA GLN A 31 18.34 12.75 -2.56
C GLN A 31 17.22 12.65 -3.60
N THR A 32 16.52 11.52 -3.69
CA THR A 32 15.45 11.34 -4.66
C THR A 32 14.24 12.23 -4.36
N LYS A 33 13.70 12.88 -5.40
CA LYS A 33 12.51 13.72 -5.28
C LYS A 33 11.31 12.94 -4.72
N HIS A 34 11.22 11.66 -5.06
CA HIS A 34 10.14 10.79 -4.58
C HIS A 34 10.19 10.64 -3.05
N LYS A 35 11.36 10.24 -2.52
CA LYS A 35 11.56 10.12 -1.07
C LYS A 35 11.34 11.45 -0.35
N GLN A 36 11.96 12.55 -0.83
CA GLN A 36 11.79 13.87 -0.22
C GLN A 36 10.32 14.31 -0.16
N THR A 37 9.52 13.94 -1.17
CA THR A 37 8.09 14.22 -1.17
C THR A 37 7.38 13.45 -0.06
N TRP A 38 7.65 12.14 0.08
CA TRP A 38 7.02 11.33 1.12
C TRP A 38 7.51 11.68 2.53
N ASP A 39 8.80 12.01 2.70
CA ASP A 39 9.32 12.52 3.98
C ASP A 39 8.62 13.81 4.41
N ARG A 40 8.39 14.73 3.46
CA ARG A 40 7.64 15.95 3.73
C ARG A 40 6.20 15.66 4.14
N ILE A 41 5.53 14.75 3.43
CA ILE A 41 4.17 14.32 3.77
C ILE A 41 4.17 13.71 5.17
N GLY A 42 5.08 12.80 5.47
CA GLY A 42 5.21 12.19 6.78
C GLY A 42 5.41 13.19 7.92
N LYS A 43 6.21 14.23 7.67
CA LYS A 43 6.47 15.30 8.67
C LYS A 43 5.27 16.25 8.86
N THR A 44 4.58 16.62 7.76
CA THR A 44 3.57 17.70 7.80
C THR A 44 2.16 17.20 7.99
N TYR A 45 1.82 16.04 7.43
CA TYR A 45 0.45 15.52 7.42
C TYR A 45 0.19 14.53 8.55
N TYR A 46 1.18 13.68 8.85
CA TYR A 46 1.05 12.64 9.88
C TYR A 46 1.90 12.93 11.13
N GLY A 47 2.99 13.69 10.99
CA GLY A 47 3.93 13.95 12.09
C GLY A 47 3.54 15.07 13.04
N SER A 48 2.65 16.01 12.63
CA SER A 48 2.17 17.10 13.48
C SER A 48 1.10 16.67 14.46
N GLN A 49 0.51 15.49 14.29
CA GLN A 49 -0.51 15.00 15.20
C GLN A 49 0.14 14.25 16.35
N LYS A 50 -0.17 14.69 17.56
CA LYS A 50 0.21 13.96 18.76
C LYS A 50 -0.49 12.61 18.77
N ILE A 51 0.21 11.55 19.14
CA ILE A 51 -0.37 10.21 19.32
C ILE A 51 -1.48 10.22 20.36
N GLU A 52 -1.34 11.04 21.39
CA GLU A 52 -2.34 11.29 22.42
C GLU A 52 -3.69 11.82 21.89
N THR A 53 -3.69 12.40 20.69
CA THR A 53 -4.91 12.84 19.99
C THR A 53 -5.48 11.79 19.03
N VAL A 54 -4.91 10.59 18.99
CA VAL A 54 -5.42 9.43 18.25
C VAL A 54 -6.67 8.86 18.96
N GLY A 55 -7.58 9.73 19.36
CA GLY A 55 -8.94 9.41 19.79
C GLY A 55 -9.86 9.21 18.59
N GLU A 56 -11.17 9.22 18.83
CA GLU A 56 -12.20 8.98 17.80
C GLU A 56 -12.13 9.89 16.57
N ALA A 57 -11.53 11.07 16.68
CA ALA A 57 -11.36 12.04 15.60
C ALA A 57 -9.96 12.02 14.95
N SER A 58 -9.07 11.08 15.30
CA SER A 58 -7.74 11.05 14.71
C SER A 58 -7.78 10.52 13.27
N PRO A 59 -6.89 10.98 12.36
CA PRO A 59 -6.78 10.39 11.04
C PRO A 59 -6.51 8.90 11.04
N ILE A 60 -5.78 8.39 12.02
CA ILE A 60 -5.55 6.94 12.15
C ILE A 60 -6.89 6.24 12.41
N LYS A 61 -7.72 6.74 13.33
CA LYS A 61 -9.01 6.13 13.64
C LYS A 61 -10.03 6.33 12.52
N GLN A 62 -10.03 7.49 11.84
CA GLN A 62 -10.86 7.71 10.66
C GLN A 62 -10.44 6.81 9.50
N ASP A 63 -9.14 6.70 9.24
CA ASP A 63 -8.60 5.82 8.19
C ASP A 63 -8.79 4.35 8.57
N TYR A 64 -8.61 4.01 9.83
CA TYR A 64 -8.86 2.70 10.37
C TYR A 64 -10.35 2.31 10.25
N THR A 65 -11.26 3.20 10.58
CA THR A 65 -12.71 2.99 10.41
C THR A 65 -13.10 2.92 8.93
N LEU A 66 -12.44 3.68 8.05
CA LEU A 66 -12.66 3.61 6.60
C LEU A 66 -12.17 2.27 6.02
N LEU A 67 -11.10 1.71 6.56
CA LEU A 67 -10.56 0.42 6.12
C LEU A 67 -11.31 -0.77 6.75
N SER A 68 -11.71 -0.66 8.03
CA SER A 68 -12.37 -1.73 8.78
C SER A 68 -13.88 -1.76 8.65
N GLY A 69 -14.51 -0.60 8.50
CA GLY A 69 -15.97 -0.46 8.66
C GLY A 69 -16.81 -0.67 7.41
N LYS A 70 -16.22 -0.92 6.24
CA LYS A 70 -17.00 -1.15 5.00
C LYS A 70 -17.19 -2.64 4.75
N PRO A 71 -18.44 -3.15 4.80
CA PRO A 71 -18.73 -4.49 4.30
C PRO A 71 -18.25 -4.61 2.85
N GLY A 72 -17.41 -5.59 2.55
CA GLY A 72 -16.92 -5.87 1.20
C GLY A 72 -15.55 -5.28 0.83
N GLY A 73 -14.82 -4.65 1.75
CA GLY A 73 -13.40 -4.33 1.52
C GLY A 73 -12.56 -5.60 1.38
N THR A 74 -11.48 -5.52 0.62
CA THR A 74 -10.59 -6.66 0.33
C THR A 74 -10.07 -7.33 1.62
N TRP A 75 -9.86 -6.54 2.69
CA TRP A 75 -9.53 -7.06 4.01
C TRP A 75 -10.59 -7.98 4.62
N ASN A 76 -11.88 -7.81 4.27
CA ASN A 76 -12.94 -8.69 4.76
C ASN A 76 -12.93 -10.07 4.08
N LYS A 77 -12.27 -10.18 2.95
CA LYS A 77 -12.04 -11.45 2.24
C LYS A 77 -10.77 -12.15 2.70
N PHE A 78 -9.97 -11.47 3.51
CA PHE A 78 -8.79 -12.06 4.11
C PHE A 78 -9.23 -13.14 5.10
N PRO A 79 -8.64 -14.35 5.05
CA PRO A 79 -9.00 -15.41 5.98
C PRO A 79 -8.74 -14.92 7.42
N VAL A 80 -9.80 -14.90 8.22
CA VAL A 80 -9.76 -14.59 9.65
C VAL A 80 -9.21 -15.81 10.39
N ASP A 81 -8.61 -15.61 11.55
CA ASP A 81 -8.09 -16.68 12.43
C ASP A 81 -6.93 -17.51 11.84
N LYS A 82 -6.08 -16.87 11.02
CA LYS A 82 -4.84 -17.50 10.56
C LYS A 82 -3.63 -16.89 11.26
N SER A 83 -2.73 -17.76 11.67
CA SER A 83 -1.34 -17.34 11.89
C SER A 83 -0.55 -17.55 10.60
N VAL A 84 0.35 -16.64 10.32
CA VAL A 84 1.34 -16.74 9.26
C VAL A 84 2.72 -16.56 9.88
N ASP A 85 3.74 -17.23 9.35
CA ASP A 85 5.06 -17.06 9.92
C ASP A 85 5.60 -15.66 9.63
N THR A 86 5.52 -15.23 8.39
CA THR A 86 6.17 -13.98 7.95
C THR A 86 5.23 -13.10 7.14
N ILE A 87 5.08 -11.84 7.58
CA ILE A 87 4.38 -10.77 6.85
C ILE A 87 5.40 -9.77 6.32
N LEU A 88 5.26 -9.41 5.05
CA LEU A 88 5.92 -8.28 4.42
C LEU A 88 4.89 -7.22 4.02
N GLU A 89 5.00 -6.01 4.56
CA GLU A 89 4.18 -4.88 4.14
C GLU A 89 4.98 -3.91 3.28
N LEU A 90 4.48 -3.64 2.09
CA LEU A 90 5.04 -2.68 1.14
C LEU A 90 4.32 -1.34 1.26
N GLY A 91 5.07 -0.28 1.60
CA GLY A 91 4.52 1.02 1.92
C GLY A 91 3.76 1.01 3.24
N SER A 92 4.43 0.59 4.31
CA SER A 92 3.82 0.40 5.64
C SER A 92 3.32 1.71 6.28
N GLY A 93 3.84 2.84 5.80
CA GLY A 93 3.45 4.15 6.31
C GLY A 93 3.59 4.24 7.82
N TYR A 94 2.51 4.65 8.48
CA TYR A 94 2.46 4.75 9.95
C TYR A 94 1.68 3.61 10.62
N GLY A 95 1.46 2.48 9.91
CA GLY A 95 0.98 1.24 10.52
C GLY A 95 -0.53 1.01 10.53
N ARG A 96 -1.28 1.54 9.56
CA ARG A 96 -2.74 1.34 9.47
C ARG A 96 -3.13 -0.12 9.23
N ALA A 97 -2.50 -0.76 8.24
CA ALA A 97 -2.84 -2.12 7.87
C ALA A 97 -2.48 -3.13 8.97
N PRO A 98 -1.25 -3.15 9.54
CA PRO A 98 -0.92 -4.09 10.60
C PRO A 98 -1.76 -3.89 11.87
N LEU A 99 -2.10 -2.64 12.22
CA LEU A 99 -3.01 -2.37 13.33
C LEU A 99 -4.37 -3.01 13.09
N HIS A 100 -4.97 -2.79 11.91
CA HIS A 100 -6.25 -3.39 11.54
C HIS A 100 -6.19 -4.92 11.49
N LEU A 101 -5.19 -5.48 10.82
CA LEU A 101 -5.07 -6.93 10.68
C LEU A 101 -4.89 -7.64 12.03
N SER A 102 -4.09 -7.06 12.92
CA SER A 102 -3.88 -7.62 14.26
C SER A 102 -5.12 -7.47 15.17
N LYS A 103 -5.74 -6.28 15.20
CA LYS A 103 -6.80 -5.98 16.18
C LYS A 103 -8.20 -6.39 15.73
N ASP A 104 -8.54 -6.16 14.45
CA ASP A 104 -9.89 -6.44 13.95
C ASP A 104 -10.00 -7.79 13.24
N LYS A 105 -8.88 -8.29 12.69
CA LYS A 105 -8.87 -9.57 11.98
C LYS A 105 -8.19 -10.68 12.76
N ASN A 106 -7.69 -10.37 13.96
CA ASN A 106 -7.00 -11.31 14.84
C ASN A 106 -5.88 -12.10 14.11
N LEU A 107 -5.25 -11.47 13.11
CA LEU A 107 -4.12 -12.06 12.42
C LEU A 107 -2.92 -12.10 13.35
N GLN A 108 -2.23 -13.22 13.40
CA GLN A 108 -1.00 -13.41 14.15
C GLN A 108 0.17 -13.68 13.19
N CYS A 109 1.38 -13.26 13.56
CA CYS A 109 2.59 -13.60 12.83
C CYS A 109 3.76 -13.76 13.79
N GLN A 110 4.79 -14.51 13.34
CA GLN A 110 6.05 -14.61 14.06
C GLN A 110 6.99 -13.45 13.69
N LYS A 111 6.97 -13.03 12.42
CA LYS A 111 7.82 -11.95 11.90
C LYS A 111 7.00 -10.98 11.05
N TYR A 112 7.19 -9.70 11.34
CA TYR A 112 6.62 -8.62 10.53
C TYR A 112 7.75 -7.74 9.99
N TYR A 113 7.75 -7.54 8.69
CA TYR A 113 8.63 -6.62 7.98
C TYR A 113 7.82 -5.50 7.34
N GLY A 114 8.02 -4.26 7.79
CA GLY A 114 7.41 -3.07 7.20
C GLY A 114 8.43 -2.29 6.38
N ILE A 115 8.18 -2.14 5.09
CA ILE A 115 9.01 -1.33 4.19
C ILE A 115 8.29 -0.03 3.85
N ASP A 116 8.98 1.09 3.99
CA ASP A 116 8.52 2.39 3.49
C ASP A 116 9.70 3.24 3.04
N ILE A 117 9.49 4.10 2.05
CA ILE A 117 10.51 5.04 1.60
C ILE A 117 10.68 6.21 2.57
N SER A 118 9.66 6.47 3.40
CA SER A 118 9.62 7.62 4.32
C SER A 118 10.03 7.25 5.74
N GLU A 119 11.23 7.66 6.15
CA GLU A 119 11.68 7.53 7.53
C GLU A 119 10.72 8.17 8.55
N PRO A 120 10.18 9.40 8.36
CA PRO A 120 9.22 9.99 9.30
C PRO A 120 7.97 9.13 9.52
N LEU A 121 7.47 8.44 8.49
CA LEU A 121 6.34 7.53 8.62
C LEU A 121 6.70 6.29 9.43
N LEU A 122 7.86 5.68 9.18
CA LEU A 122 8.34 4.53 9.95
C LEU A 122 8.58 4.88 11.42
N ARG A 123 9.15 6.06 11.71
CA ARG A 123 9.30 6.56 13.09
C ARG A 123 7.95 6.70 13.80
N ARG A 124 6.93 7.14 13.07
CA ARG A 124 5.57 7.19 13.59
C ARG A 124 4.98 5.79 13.79
N LEU A 125 5.24 4.85 12.89
CA LEU A 125 4.79 3.45 13.03
C LEU A 125 5.31 2.84 14.34
N ILE A 126 6.57 3.09 14.71
CA ILE A 126 7.13 2.63 16.01
C ILE A 126 6.25 3.11 17.17
N LYS A 127 5.87 4.40 17.18
CA LYS A 127 5.04 4.97 18.23
C LYS A 127 3.63 4.37 18.24
N VAL A 128 3.03 4.18 17.07
CA VAL A 128 1.71 3.54 16.93
C VAL A 128 1.77 2.08 17.42
N LYS A 129 2.84 1.34 17.09
CA LYS A 129 3.08 -0.01 17.59
C LYS A 129 3.15 -0.05 19.11
N GLN A 130 3.89 0.89 19.72
CA GLN A 130 4.02 1.00 21.18
C GLN A 130 2.68 1.32 21.86
N GLU A 131 1.88 2.21 21.28
CA GLU A 131 0.59 2.62 21.84
C GLU A 131 -0.47 1.52 21.73
N TYR A 132 -0.60 0.91 20.54
CA TYR A 132 -1.68 -0.05 20.30
C TYR A 132 -1.26 -1.52 20.47
N ASN A 133 0.02 -1.80 20.67
CA ASN A 133 0.55 -3.15 20.87
C ASN A 133 -0.03 -4.19 19.89
N PHE A 134 -0.01 -3.89 18.59
CA PHE A 134 -0.40 -4.86 17.56
C PHE A 134 0.76 -5.83 17.26
N PHE A 135 0.46 -7.06 16.88
CA PHE A 135 1.43 -8.15 16.75
C PHE A 135 2.41 -8.21 17.94
N PRO A 136 1.90 -8.40 19.18
CA PRO A 136 2.71 -8.24 20.41
C PRO A 136 3.90 -9.20 20.47
N ASP A 137 3.73 -10.41 19.94
CA ASP A 137 4.71 -11.50 20.04
C ASP A 137 5.61 -11.62 18.79
N ALA A 138 5.41 -10.74 17.78
CA ALA A 138 6.19 -10.80 16.55
C ALA A 138 7.54 -10.09 16.66
N GLU A 139 8.56 -10.68 16.04
CA GLU A 139 9.77 -9.94 15.66
C GLU A 139 9.37 -8.85 14.67
N PHE A 140 9.64 -7.58 15.01
CA PHE A 140 9.12 -6.44 14.28
C PHE A 140 10.25 -5.61 13.67
N HIS A 141 10.34 -5.62 12.34
CA HIS A 141 11.43 -4.99 11.59
C HIS A 141 10.89 -3.92 10.64
N LEU A 142 11.47 -2.74 10.68
CA LEU A 142 11.13 -1.63 9.79
C LEU A 142 12.33 -1.27 8.91
N ILE A 143 12.10 -1.14 7.61
CA ILE A 143 13.16 -0.95 6.62
C ILE A 143 12.86 0.28 5.78
N CYS A 144 13.76 1.27 5.81
CA CYS A 144 13.62 2.50 5.04
C CYS A 144 14.28 2.33 3.66
N THR A 145 13.51 1.89 2.66
CA THR A 145 14.00 1.68 1.29
C THR A 145 12.91 1.89 0.25
N SER A 146 13.30 2.01 -1.03
CA SER A 146 12.38 2.14 -2.17
C SER A 146 11.65 0.82 -2.54
N ALA A 147 12.01 -0.28 -1.93
CA ALA A 147 11.50 -1.62 -2.21
C ALA A 147 11.74 -2.14 -3.64
N GLU A 148 12.61 -1.50 -4.42
CA GLU A 148 12.97 -1.99 -5.76
C GLU A 148 13.80 -3.27 -5.72
N ILE A 149 14.48 -3.52 -4.58
CA ILE A 149 15.18 -4.75 -4.25
C ILE A 149 14.81 -5.09 -2.80
N LEU A 150 14.24 -6.27 -2.59
CA LEU A 150 13.81 -6.73 -1.28
C LEU A 150 14.92 -7.54 -0.59
N PRO A 151 15.31 -7.20 0.67
CA PRO A 151 16.40 -7.86 1.38
C PRO A 151 15.97 -9.19 1.99
N PHE A 152 15.30 -10.04 1.20
CA PHE A 152 14.80 -11.35 1.63
C PHE A 152 15.22 -12.43 0.66
N PRO A 153 15.45 -13.66 1.16
CA PRO A 153 15.66 -14.83 0.31
C PRO A 153 14.45 -15.12 -0.59
N ASP A 154 14.69 -15.86 -1.67
CA ASP A 154 13.63 -16.41 -2.49
C ASP A 154 12.71 -17.30 -1.64
N ASN A 155 11.40 -17.24 -1.89
CA ASN A 155 10.42 -18.11 -1.22
C ASN A 155 10.46 -18.05 0.31
N SER A 156 10.62 -16.86 0.89
CA SER A 156 10.76 -16.68 2.35
C SER A 156 9.55 -16.01 3.01
N ILE A 157 8.65 -15.40 2.24
CA ILE A 157 7.52 -14.62 2.74
C ILE A 157 6.20 -15.38 2.55
N ASP A 158 5.41 -15.51 3.62
CA ASP A 158 4.10 -16.18 3.57
C ASP A 158 3.00 -15.25 3.08
N LEU A 159 3.06 -13.98 3.50
CA LEU A 159 2.05 -12.98 3.19
C LEU A 159 2.69 -11.65 2.81
N VAL A 160 2.38 -11.17 1.62
CA VAL A 160 2.73 -9.80 1.18
C VAL A 160 1.49 -8.92 1.19
N ILE A 161 1.55 -7.80 1.91
CA ILE A 161 0.45 -6.84 1.96
C ILE A 161 0.90 -5.46 1.47
N SER A 162 -0.05 -4.71 0.93
CA SER A 162 0.13 -3.30 0.58
C SER A 162 -1.20 -2.56 0.61
N ASN A 163 -1.20 -1.31 1.04
CA ASN A 163 -2.40 -0.51 1.12
C ASN A 163 -2.19 0.91 0.57
N CYS A 164 -2.87 1.25 -0.51
CA CYS A 164 -2.84 2.58 -1.14
C CYS A 164 -1.45 3.02 -1.62
N VAL A 165 -0.64 2.15 -2.22
CA VAL A 165 0.78 2.43 -2.52
C VAL A 165 1.09 2.49 -4.01
N PHE A 166 0.71 1.49 -4.79
CA PHE A 166 1.28 1.26 -6.13
C PHE A 166 0.91 2.34 -7.15
N MET A 167 -0.19 3.04 -6.93
CA MET A 167 -0.54 4.24 -7.72
C MET A 167 0.50 5.36 -7.63
N HIS A 168 1.35 5.33 -6.60
CA HIS A 168 2.40 6.32 -6.36
C HIS A 168 3.78 5.88 -6.86
N ILE A 169 3.92 4.66 -7.35
CA ILE A 169 5.18 4.10 -7.84
C ILE A 169 5.22 4.21 -9.36
N PRO A 170 6.28 4.82 -9.96
CA PRO A 170 6.45 4.84 -11.41
C PRO A 170 6.56 3.43 -12.01
N ASP A 171 6.07 3.25 -13.25
CA ASP A 171 5.95 1.93 -13.89
C ASP A 171 7.21 1.07 -13.88
N PRO A 172 8.40 1.58 -14.22
CA PRO A 172 9.59 0.75 -14.19
C PRO A 172 9.86 0.18 -12.80
N GLN A 173 9.76 1.02 -11.77
CA GLN A 173 9.97 0.63 -10.37
C GLN A 173 8.86 -0.33 -9.90
N LEU A 174 7.60 -0.10 -10.30
CA LEU A 174 6.50 -1.00 -9.97
C LEU A 174 6.69 -2.40 -10.57
N ARG A 175 7.17 -2.49 -11.80
CA ARG A 175 7.46 -3.78 -12.44
C ARG A 175 8.59 -4.53 -11.72
N ASN A 176 9.66 -3.82 -11.36
CA ASN A 176 10.76 -4.39 -10.60
C ASN A 176 10.28 -4.87 -9.22
N LEU A 177 9.50 -4.04 -8.53
CA LEU A 177 8.91 -4.42 -7.25
C LEU A 177 8.03 -5.66 -7.35
N MET A 178 7.18 -5.78 -8.39
CA MET A 178 6.34 -6.96 -8.56
C MET A 178 7.16 -8.22 -8.86
N ALA A 179 8.26 -8.11 -9.61
CA ALA A 179 9.19 -9.22 -9.82
C ALA A 179 9.86 -9.65 -8.51
N GLU A 180 10.27 -8.70 -7.67
CA GLU A 180 10.80 -8.99 -6.33
C GLU A 180 9.74 -9.63 -5.41
N VAL A 181 8.50 -9.16 -5.45
CA VAL A 181 7.38 -9.82 -4.73
C VAL A 181 7.24 -11.27 -5.17
N ALA A 182 7.24 -11.53 -6.50
CA ALA A 182 7.17 -12.89 -7.02
C ALA A 182 8.37 -13.76 -6.61
N ARG A 183 9.55 -13.15 -6.46
CA ARG A 183 10.75 -13.84 -6.00
C ARG A 183 10.65 -14.25 -4.53
N VAL A 184 10.27 -13.31 -3.66
CA VAL A 184 10.29 -13.52 -2.21
C VAL A 184 9.10 -14.30 -1.68
N ILE A 185 7.93 -14.22 -2.32
CA ILE A 185 6.74 -14.94 -1.86
C ILE A 185 6.92 -16.45 -2.03
N LYS A 186 6.51 -17.22 -1.03
CA LYS A 186 6.54 -18.69 -1.06
C LYS A 186 5.57 -19.23 -2.12
N PRO A 187 5.83 -20.38 -2.73
CA PRO A 187 4.80 -21.13 -3.44
C PRO A 187 3.61 -21.41 -2.52
N GLY A 188 2.40 -21.05 -2.94
CA GLY A 188 1.21 -21.11 -2.08
C GLY A 188 1.13 -20.00 -1.03
N GLY A 189 2.04 -19.05 -1.02
CA GLY A 189 1.94 -17.83 -0.23
C GLY A 189 0.77 -16.96 -0.68
N MET A 190 0.49 -15.91 0.09
CA MET A 190 -0.64 -15.01 -0.16
C MET A 190 -0.17 -13.58 -0.38
N PHE A 191 -0.95 -12.83 -1.15
CA PHE A 191 -0.80 -11.37 -1.20
C PHE A 191 -2.15 -10.67 -1.12
N VAL A 192 -2.15 -9.46 -0.54
CA VAL A 192 -3.32 -8.57 -0.52
C VAL A 192 -2.86 -7.13 -0.78
N PHE A 193 -3.19 -6.62 -1.96
CA PHE A 193 -2.92 -5.25 -2.39
C PHE A 193 -4.22 -4.45 -2.35
N ASN A 194 -4.54 -3.93 -1.17
CA ASN A 194 -5.80 -3.25 -0.93
C ASN A 194 -5.75 -1.82 -1.47
N HIS A 195 -6.72 -1.45 -2.34
CA HIS A 195 -6.86 -0.10 -2.92
C HIS A 195 -5.52 0.47 -3.44
N SER A 196 -4.64 -0.39 -3.93
CA SER A 196 -3.29 0.02 -4.32
C SER A 196 -3.19 0.59 -5.73
N PHE A 197 -4.26 0.51 -6.51
CA PHE A 197 -4.34 1.00 -7.88
C PHE A 197 -5.53 1.94 -8.08
N HIS A 198 -5.30 3.14 -8.60
CA HIS A 198 -6.40 4.02 -9.01
C HIS A 198 -6.96 3.58 -10.37
N ASN A 199 -8.28 3.72 -10.52
CA ASN A 199 -8.99 3.33 -11.74
C ASN A 199 -8.96 4.45 -12.78
N LYS A 200 -8.40 4.16 -13.97
CA LYS A 200 -8.33 5.15 -15.06
C LYS A 200 -9.68 5.50 -15.67
N ASP A 201 -10.66 4.61 -15.58
CA ASP A 201 -12.00 4.77 -16.16
C ASP A 201 -12.98 5.41 -15.19
N CYS A 202 -12.60 5.67 -13.95
CA CYS A 202 -13.43 6.32 -12.95
C CYS A 202 -13.78 7.76 -13.38
N PRO A 203 -15.07 8.14 -13.49
CA PRO A 203 -15.48 9.47 -13.93
C PRO A 203 -14.85 10.61 -13.12
N SER A 204 -14.75 10.46 -11.81
CA SER A 204 -14.08 11.41 -10.93
C SER A 204 -12.61 11.66 -11.35
N HIS A 205 -11.87 10.62 -11.72
CA HIS A 205 -10.50 10.75 -12.19
C HIS A 205 -10.42 11.40 -13.58
N LEU A 206 -11.37 11.07 -14.47
CA LEU A 206 -11.43 11.68 -15.81
C LEU A 206 -11.68 13.20 -15.71
N VAL A 207 -12.62 13.61 -14.89
CA VAL A 207 -12.89 15.04 -14.61
C VAL A 207 -11.66 15.73 -14.02
N HIS A 208 -11.03 15.11 -13.02
CA HIS A 208 -9.82 15.66 -12.40
C HIS A 208 -8.67 15.80 -13.41
N ASN A 209 -8.45 14.80 -14.26
CA ASN A 209 -7.42 14.82 -15.30
C ASN A 209 -7.70 15.90 -16.36
N PHE A 210 -8.96 16.08 -16.76
CA PHE A 210 -9.36 17.13 -17.67
C PHE A 210 -9.06 18.53 -17.10
N ILE A 211 -9.44 18.77 -15.85
CA ILE A 211 -9.16 20.05 -15.17
C ILE A 211 -7.65 20.31 -15.05
N ARG A 212 -6.85 19.26 -14.77
CA ARG A 212 -5.39 19.38 -14.76
C ARG A 212 -4.79 19.78 -16.11
N LYS A 213 -5.33 19.26 -17.21
CA LYS A 213 -4.89 19.65 -18.57
C LYS A 213 -5.18 21.12 -18.87
N LEU A 214 -6.30 21.63 -18.39
CA LEU A 214 -6.67 23.04 -18.58
C LEU A 214 -5.83 24.01 -17.73
N ASN A 215 -5.28 23.51 -16.62
CA ASN A 215 -4.44 24.31 -15.74
C ASN A 215 -3.26 23.49 -15.19
N PRO A 216 -2.12 23.44 -15.91
CA PRO A 216 -0.96 22.63 -15.59
C PRO A 216 -0.21 23.07 -14.32
N VAL A 217 -0.52 24.21 -13.72
CA VAL A 217 0.09 24.69 -12.46
C VAL A 217 -0.42 23.93 -11.22
N SER A 218 -0.97 22.74 -11.37
CA SER A 218 -1.34 21.90 -10.24
C SER A 218 -0.10 21.47 -9.46
N ARG A 219 0.05 21.98 -8.24
CA ARG A 219 1.17 21.73 -7.32
C ARG A 219 1.07 20.39 -6.58
N ASN A 220 0.51 19.34 -7.19
CA ASN A 220 0.57 18.03 -6.53
C ASN A 220 1.93 17.38 -6.82
N PRO A 221 2.86 17.36 -5.87
CA PRO A 221 4.21 16.81 -6.08
C PRO A 221 4.20 15.27 -6.08
N VAL A 222 3.09 14.65 -5.72
CA VAL A 222 2.97 13.19 -5.63
C VAL A 222 2.70 12.61 -7.01
N TYR A 223 3.55 11.67 -7.43
CA TYR A 223 3.27 10.86 -8.60
C TYR A 223 1.99 10.06 -8.37
N LEU A 224 1.12 10.04 -9.38
CA LEU A 224 -0.13 9.29 -9.33
C LEU A 224 -0.43 8.74 -10.71
N LYS A 225 -0.50 7.43 -10.81
CA LYS A 225 -0.90 6.71 -12.01
C LYS A 225 -2.21 5.97 -11.80
N GLN A 226 -2.96 5.87 -12.87
CA GLN A 226 -4.25 5.18 -12.95
C GLN A 226 -4.11 3.98 -13.88
N TYR A 227 -4.82 2.90 -13.59
CA TYR A 227 -4.73 1.61 -14.24
C TYR A 227 -6.12 1.08 -14.61
N SER A 228 -6.20 0.24 -15.63
CA SER A 228 -7.34 -0.67 -15.81
C SER A 228 -7.08 -2.00 -15.09
N ALA A 229 -8.13 -2.78 -14.87
CA ALA A 229 -7.98 -4.12 -14.30
C ALA A 229 -7.08 -5.03 -15.14
N SER A 230 -7.16 -4.91 -16.50
CA SER A 230 -6.30 -5.68 -17.41
C SER A 230 -4.83 -5.30 -17.32
N GLU A 231 -4.51 -4.00 -17.18
CA GLU A 231 -3.11 -3.56 -16.99
C GLU A 231 -2.54 -4.09 -15.67
N ILE A 232 -3.34 -4.12 -14.60
CA ILE A 232 -2.94 -4.70 -13.32
C ILE A 232 -2.66 -6.19 -13.48
N GLY A 233 -3.58 -6.93 -14.11
CA GLY A 233 -3.38 -8.37 -14.38
C GLY A 233 -2.10 -8.62 -15.18
N GLN A 234 -1.84 -7.86 -16.24
CA GLN A 234 -0.60 -7.96 -17.02
C GLN A 234 0.67 -7.67 -16.20
N ILE A 235 0.63 -6.70 -15.28
CA ILE A 235 1.76 -6.41 -14.40
C ILE A 235 2.05 -7.62 -13.50
N LEU A 236 1.02 -8.21 -12.90
CA LEU A 236 1.14 -9.37 -12.01
C LEU A 236 1.60 -10.63 -12.77
N ASP A 237 1.02 -10.90 -13.93
CA ASP A 237 1.38 -12.05 -14.77
C ASP A 237 2.83 -11.96 -15.28
N ASN A 238 3.23 -10.79 -15.79
CA ASN A 238 4.59 -10.54 -16.29
C ASN A 238 5.65 -10.61 -15.19
N ALA A 239 5.27 -10.32 -13.95
CA ALA A 239 6.14 -10.47 -12.78
C ALA A 239 6.31 -11.92 -12.33
N GLY A 240 5.49 -12.86 -12.82
CA GLY A 240 5.51 -14.25 -12.41
C GLY A 240 4.73 -14.53 -11.12
N ILE A 241 3.91 -13.61 -10.63
CA ILE A 241 3.06 -13.81 -9.45
C ILE A 241 2.19 -15.06 -9.59
N LYS A 242 1.66 -15.31 -10.79
CA LYS A 242 0.80 -16.46 -11.07
C LYS A 242 1.46 -17.82 -10.84
N THR A 243 2.78 -17.90 -10.93
CA THR A 243 3.52 -19.15 -10.63
C THR A 243 3.54 -19.48 -9.14
N LYS A 244 3.42 -18.48 -8.28
CA LYS A 244 3.43 -18.62 -6.81
C LYS A 244 2.02 -18.63 -6.22
N CYS A 245 1.17 -17.80 -6.78
CA CYS A 245 -0.22 -17.59 -6.41
C CYS A 245 -1.10 -17.83 -7.65
N PRO A 246 -1.37 -19.09 -8.04
CA PRO A 246 -2.01 -19.41 -9.32
C PRO A 246 -3.43 -18.87 -9.43
N GLN A 247 -4.08 -18.65 -8.29
CA GLN A 247 -5.41 -18.03 -8.24
C GLN A 247 -5.29 -16.65 -7.59
N TYR A 248 -5.49 -15.62 -8.37
CA TYR A 248 -5.62 -14.26 -7.87
C TYR A 248 -6.79 -13.53 -8.54
N VAL A 249 -7.30 -12.51 -7.86
CA VAL A 249 -8.40 -11.68 -8.31
C VAL A 249 -7.96 -10.22 -8.36
N VAL A 250 -8.33 -9.52 -9.42
CA VAL A 250 -8.31 -8.05 -9.50
C VAL A 250 -9.75 -7.57 -9.46
N GLU A 251 -10.13 -6.86 -8.41
CA GLU A 251 -11.51 -6.42 -8.24
C GLU A 251 -11.62 -4.91 -8.01
N PRO A 252 -12.73 -4.29 -8.44
CA PRO A 252 -13.01 -2.91 -8.13
C PRO A 252 -13.20 -2.71 -6.63
N THR A 253 -12.71 -1.58 -6.11
CA THR A 253 -12.98 -1.18 -4.72
C THR A 253 -14.47 -0.83 -4.54
N THR A 254 -14.94 -0.86 -3.31
CA THR A 254 -16.34 -0.51 -2.98
C THR A 254 -16.59 1.00 -2.89
N GLU A 255 -15.58 1.81 -3.17
CA GLU A 255 -15.68 3.26 -3.26
C GLU A 255 -15.98 3.67 -4.70
N TYR A 256 -17.13 4.28 -4.92
CA TYR A 256 -17.56 4.74 -6.23
C TYR A 256 -17.56 6.26 -6.28
N ALA A 257 -17.08 6.84 -7.39
CA ALA A 257 -17.03 8.28 -7.55
C ALA A 257 -17.32 8.72 -8.99
N ILE A 258 -18.31 9.58 -9.15
CA ILE A 258 -18.61 10.25 -10.41
C ILE A 258 -18.10 11.70 -10.42
N LEU A 259 -17.92 12.29 -9.24
CA LEU A 259 -17.42 13.65 -9.08
C LEU A 259 -16.16 13.65 -8.22
N PRO A 260 -15.14 14.45 -8.56
CA PRO A 260 -14.03 14.67 -7.65
C PRO A 260 -14.54 15.40 -6.39
N GLU A 261 -14.13 14.94 -5.20
CA GLU A 261 -14.55 15.57 -3.94
C GLU A 261 -13.87 16.93 -3.72
N THR A 262 -12.70 17.11 -4.32
CA THR A 262 -11.97 18.38 -4.30
C THR A 262 -11.37 18.70 -5.67
N ILE A 263 -11.31 19.99 -6.01
CA ILE A 263 -10.53 20.49 -7.15
C ILE A 263 -9.51 21.49 -6.60
N LYS A 264 -8.20 21.21 -6.79
CA LYS A 264 -7.10 22.04 -6.27
C LYS A 264 -7.18 22.29 -4.75
N GLY A 265 -7.67 21.29 -4.00
CA GLY A 265 -7.86 21.41 -2.54
C GLY A 265 -9.16 22.15 -2.13
N ILE A 266 -9.92 22.66 -3.07
CA ILE A 266 -11.22 23.30 -2.79
C ILE A 266 -12.30 22.21 -2.83
N PRO A 267 -13.07 22.01 -1.74
CA PRO A 267 -14.15 21.03 -1.72
C PRO A 267 -15.24 21.35 -2.75
N ILE A 268 -15.72 20.34 -3.45
CA ILE A 268 -16.89 20.44 -4.31
C ILE A 268 -18.13 20.17 -3.45
N PRO A 269 -19.04 21.16 -3.30
CA PRO A 269 -20.25 20.96 -2.52
C PRO A 269 -21.04 19.73 -2.97
N PHE A 270 -21.51 18.94 -2.01
CA PHE A 270 -22.32 17.74 -2.22
C PHE A 270 -21.63 16.56 -2.94
N ALA A 271 -20.43 16.71 -3.54
CA ALA A 271 -19.75 15.63 -4.26
C ALA A 271 -19.56 14.38 -3.40
N LYS A 272 -19.15 14.56 -2.14
CA LYS A 272 -18.98 13.45 -1.19
C LYS A 272 -20.32 12.75 -0.88
N ALA A 273 -21.40 13.49 -0.72
CA ALA A 273 -22.72 12.92 -0.47
C ALA A 273 -23.23 12.16 -1.69
N ILE A 274 -23.07 12.74 -2.89
CA ILE A 274 -23.44 12.10 -4.16
C ILE A 274 -22.66 10.80 -4.33
N ASN A 275 -21.33 10.83 -4.20
CA ASN A 275 -20.49 9.64 -4.36
C ASN A 275 -20.89 8.54 -3.36
N ARG A 276 -21.16 8.89 -2.11
CA ARG A 276 -21.58 7.94 -1.07
C ARG A 276 -22.96 7.32 -1.31
N SER A 277 -23.83 8.00 -2.02
CA SER A 277 -25.18 7.52 -2.36
C SER A 277 -25.19 6.54 -3.54
N LEU A 278 -24.07 6.40 -4.28
CA LEU A 278 -23.99 5.54 -5.44
C LEU A 278 -24.16 4.07 -5.07
N LYS A 279 -25.08 3.41 -5.75
CA LYS A 279 -25.34 1.96 -5.68
C LYS A 279 -25.28 1.40 -7.10
N PRO A 280 -24.10 1.27 -7.71
CA PRO A 280 -24.00 0.84 -9.09
C PRO A 280 -24.42 -0.62 -9.26
N ALA A 281 -25.07 -0.91 -10.41
CA ALA A 281 -25.29 -2.27 -10.84
C ALA A 281 -23.94 -3.02 -11.02
N GLU A 282 -23.94 -4.34 -10.92
CA GLU A 282 -22.71 -5.15 -10.99
C GLU A 282 -21.86 -4.81 -12.23
N SER A 283 -22.51 -4.68 -13.40
CA SER A 283 -21.87 -4.32 -14.68
C SER A 283 -21.21 -2.94 -14.70
N GLN A 284 -21.57 -2.06 -13.77
CA GLN A 284 -21.05 -0.67 -13.68
C GLN A 284 -19.97 -0.51 -12.60
N LYS A 285 -19.84 -1.45 -11.67
CA LYS A 285 -18.89 -1.36 -10.54
C LYS A 285 -17.47 -1.10 -11.01
N SER A 286 -17.01 -1.82 -12.00
CA SER A 286 -15.65 -1.67 -12.54
C SER A 286 -15.38 -0.27 -13.12
N LYS A 287 -16.39 0.39 -13.72
CA LYS A 287 -16.23 1.73 -14.30
C LYS A 287 -16.33 2.84 -13.26
N LEU A 288 -17.14 2.64 -12.22
CA LEU A 288 -17.43 3.69 -11.22
C LEU A 288 -16.54 3.58 -9.98
N ALA A 289 -15.86 2.45 -9.77
CA ALA A 289 -14.94 2.27 -8.66
C ALA A 289 -13.80 3.28 -8.70
N TYR A 290 -13.46 3.81 -7.55
CA TYR A 290 -12.35 4.76 -7.41
C TYR A 290 -10.98 4.09 -7.66
N GLY A 291 -10.87 2.81 -7.36
CA GLY A 291 -9.64 2.04 -7.55
C GLY A 291 -9.88 0.55 -7.69
N PHE A 292 -8.78 -0.17 -7.71
CA PHE A 292 -8.74 -1.63 -7.71
C PHE A 292 -7.89 -2.16 -6.57
N SER A 293 -8.31 -3.33 -6.08
CA SER A 293 -7.52 -4.20 -5.22
C SER A 293 -7.14 -5.46 -5.99
N ALA A 294 -6.02 -6.07 -5.61
CA ALA A 294 -5.62 -7.38 -6.11
C ALA A 294 -5.23 -8.28 -4.93
N TYR A 295 -5.63 -9.53 -4.95
CA TYR A 295 -5.32 -10.48 -3.89
C TYR A 295 -5.33 -11.91 -4.40
N SER A 296 -4.50 -12.76 -3.78
CA SER A 296 -4.56 -14.20 -3.99
C SER A 296 -5.70 -14.82 -3.21
N THR A 297 -6.37 -15.79 -3.82
CA THR A 297 -7.30 -16.65 -3.10
C THR A 297 -6.54 -17.83 -2.51
N PRO A 298 -6.85 -18.29 -1.27
CA PRO A 298 -6.27 -19.51 -0.75
C PRO A 298 -6.52 -20.66 -1.71
N LEU A 299 -5.52 -21.50 -1.91
CA LEU A 299 -5.75 -22.81 -2.56
C LEU A 299 -6.68 -23.59 -1.63
N ALA A 300 -7.81 -24.05 -2.18
CA ALA A 300 -8.80 -24.83 -1.47
C ALA A 300 -8.21 -26.16 -0.99
#